data_1a1b57f2a123858f9c39144cf02ca5a5
#
_entry.id   1a1b57f2a123858f9c39144cf02ca5a5
#
_cell.length_a   1.000
_cell.length_b   1.000
_cell.length_c   1.000
_cell.angle_alpha   90.00
_cell.angle_beta   90.00
_cell.angle_gamma   90.00
#
_symmetry.space_group_name_H-M   'P 1'
#
loop_
_entity.id
_entity.type
_entity.pdbx_description
1 polymer ?
#
loop_
_entity_poly.entity_id
_entity_poly.type
_entity_poly.pdbx_seq_one_letter_code
_entity_poly.pdbx_strand_id
1 'polypeptide(L)'
;MLLRDYKITKVRRSFCNLEWITARAELSDDISEVFPYLNAVLKNAVYTPRVRSLNFKMDTGFINLTPQEIHVGQVLCEEDAIKVLDYLKELINDTWERRETIMPLYERKGEVKAKDIVEFLPKTDCRDCGLPTCFAFAVAMMRGQKCLKDCSALGKPEFAEDKKALARLAPDCRFAGSSKVKSEH
;
A
#
# COMPACT_ATOMS: atom_id res chain seq x y z
N MET A 1 5.81 20.69 -13.26
CA MET A 1 6.54 20.50 -11.99
C MET A 1 5.72 21.11 -10.85
N LEU A 2 5.39 20.38 -9.80
CA LEU A 2 4.59 20.83 -8.64
C LEU A 2 5.49 21.19 -7.44
N LEU A 3 6.47 20.33 -7.14
CA LEU A 3 7.42 20.51 -6.04
C LEU A 3 8.79 20.91 -6.60
N ARG A 4 9.28 22.12 -6.24
CA ARG A 4 10.58 22.64 -6.71
C ARG A 4 11.72 22.17 -5.84
N ASP A 5 11.55 22.23 -4.50
CA ASP A 5 12.61 21.91 -3.58
C ASP A 5 12.08 21.50 -2.19
N TYR A 6 12.97 20.96 -1.35
CA TYR A 6 12.68 20.64 0.04
C TYR A 6 13.88 20.95 0.93
N LYS A 7 13.65 21.14 2.22
CA LYS A 7 14.68 21.32 3.23
C LYS A 7 14.47 20.37 4.39
N ILE A 8 15.47 19.57 4.72
CA ILE A 8 15.44 18.74 5.93
C ILE A 8 15.52 19.65 7.14
N THR A 9 14.50 19.62 7.98
CA THR A 9 14.38 20.46 9.17
C THR A 9 14.64 19.70 10.45
N LYS A 10 14.53 18.37 10.42
CA LYS A 10 14.71 17.54 11.61
C LYS A 10 15.10 16.12 11.24
N VAL A 11 16.13 15.63 11.94
CA VAL A 11 16.52 14.21 11.94
C VAL A 11 16.55 13.75 13.39
N ARG A 12 15.95 12.59 13.67
CA ARG A 12 15.92 12.00 15.02
C ARG A 12 16.08 10.49 14.94
N ARG A 13 16.71 9.90 15.95
CA ARG A 13 16.67 8.45 16.14
C ARG A 13 15.26 7.99 16.49
N SER A 14 14.84 6.84 15.99
CA SER A 14 13.57 6.24 16.32
C SER A 14 13.57 5.75 17.78
N PHE A 15 12.46 5.98 18.48
CA PHE A 15 12.30 5.48 19.85
C PHE A 15 12.08 3.95 19.90
N CYS A 16 11.54 3.37 18.82
CA CYS A 16 11.22 1.93 18.76
C CYS A 16 12.40 1.07 18.36
N ASN A 17 13.35 1.62 17.60
CA ASN A 17 14.58 0.97 17.21
C ASN A 17 15.66 2.03 16.98
N LEU A 18 16.70 2.00 17.81
CA LEU A 18 17.78 3.00 17.80
C LEU A 18 18.67 2.94 16.55
N GLU A 19 18.60 1.87 15.77
CA GLU A 19 19.29 1.75 14.48
C GLU A 19 18.59 2.58 13.39
N TRP A 20 17.33 2.93 13.57
CA TRP A 20 16.56 3.70 12.60
C TRP A 20 16.48 5.17 12.97
N ILE A 21 16.46 5.99 11.93
CA ILE A 21 16.18 7.41 12.07
C ILE A 21 14.84 7.77 11.42
N THR A 22 14.33 8.91 11.80
CA THR A 22 13.21 9.60 11.14
C THR A 22 13.70 10.95 10.68
N ALA A 23 13.35 11.32 9.45
CA ALA A 23 13.65 12.64 8.90
C ALA A 23 12.34 13.38 8.59
N ARG A 24 12.34 14.70 8.80
CA ARG A 24 11.26 15.60 8.42
C ARG A 24 11.82 16.63 7.47
N ALA A 25 11.18 16.79 6.33
CA ALA A 25 11.51 17.80 5.34
C ALA A 25 10.32 18.73 5.14
N GLU A 26 10.59 20.04 5.13
CA GLU A 26 9.66 21.09 4.72
C GLU A 26 9.76 21.32 3.23
N LEU A 27 8.63 21.52 2.57
CA LEU A 27 8.52 21.65 1.12
C LEU A 27 8.39 23.10 0.70
N SER A 28 8.95 23.44 -0.45
CA SER A 28 8.83 24.78 -1.04
C SER A 28 7.41 25.10 -1.55
N ASP A 29 6.60 24.06 -1.79
CA ASP A 29 5.29 24.20 -2.42
C ASP A 29 4.25 23.27 -1.74
N ASP A 30 2.96 23.65 -1.82
CA ASP A 30 1.87 22.76 -1.37
C ASP A 30 1.66 21.65 -2.41
N ILE A 31 1.78 20.40 -1.96
CA ILE A 31 1.65 19.21 -2.81
C ILE A 31 0.31 18.49 -2.65
N SER A 32 -0.65 19.09 -1.95
CA SER A 32 -1.92 18.39 -1.63
C SER A 32 -2.74 18.01 -2.86
N GLU A 33 -2.61 18.76 -3.96
CA GLU A 33 -3.33 18.50 -5.21
C GLU A 33 -2.92 17.18 -5.89
N VAL A 34 -1.69 16.70 -5.66
CA VAL A 34 -1.23 15.44 -6.25
C VAL A 34 -1.70 14.21 -5.46
N PHE A 35 -2.17 14.35 -4.21
CA PHE A 35 -2.52 13.22 -3.35
C PHE A 35 -3.58 12.27 -3.93
N PRO A 36 -4.67 12.73 -4.55
CA PRO A 36 -5.63 11.82 -5.19
C PRO A 36 -5.02 11.00 -6.32
N TYR A 37 -4.07 11.57 -7.06
CA TYR A 37 -3.36 10.88 -8.15
C TYR A 37 -2.34 9.87 -7.60
N LEU A 38 -1.53 10.27 -6.61
CA LEU A 38 -0.63 9.35 -5.91
C LEU A 38 -1.41 8.22 -5.23
N ASN A 39 -2.56 8.53 -4.62
CA ASN A 39 -3.44 7.52 -4.06
C ASN A 39 -3.94 6.55 -5.13
N ALA A 40 -4.21 6.97 -6.35
CA ALA A 40 -4.63 6.10 -7.44
C ALA A 40 -3.50 5.13 -7.87
N VAL A 41 -2.26 5.62 -8.03
CA VAL A 41 -1.14 4.83 -8.58
C VAL A 41 -0.39 3.99 -7.55
N LEU A 42 -0.27 4.45 -6.30
CA LEU A 42 0.43 3.73 -5.24
C LEU A 42 -0.47 2.64 -4.64
N LYS A 43 -0.09 1.36 -4.77
CA LYS A 43 -0.90 0.21 -4.34
C LYS A 43 -1.27 0.22 -2.84
N ASN A 44 -0.35 0.63 -1.99
CA ASN A 44 -0.44 0.57 -0.51
C ASN A 44 -0.62 1.94 0.15
N ALA A 45 -1.02 2.96 -0.62
CA ALA A 45 -1.26 4.28 -0.09
C ALA A 45 -2.60 4.35 0.67
N VAL A 46 -2.59 5.10 1.76
CA VAL A 46 -3.77 5.43 2.56
C VAL A 46 -3.94 6.94 2.55
N TYR A 47 -4.85 7.43 1.72
CA TYR A 47 -5.21 8.83 1.66
C TYR A 47 -6.28 9.17 2.68
N THR A 48 -6.08 10.25 3.43
CA THR A 48 -7.06 10.77 4.40
C THR A 48 -7.42 12.21 4.02
N PRO A 49 -8.50 12.42 3.23
CA PRO A 49 -8.86 13.74 2.68
C PRO A 49 -9.09 14.83 3.73
N ARG A 50 -9.69 14.48 4.88
CA ARG A 50 -10.02 15.45 5.94
C ARG A 50 -8.81 16.20 6.49
N VAL A 51 -7.66 15.52 6.58
CA VAL A 51 -6.40 16.09 7.08
C VAL A 51 -5.38 16.28 5.96
N ARG A 52 -5.77 16.05 4.70
CA ARG A 52 -4.91 16.12 3.53
C ARG A 52 -3.57 15.42 3.77
N SER A 53 -3.61 14.13 4.12
CA SER A 53 -2.44 13.32 4.41
C SER A 53 -2.47 12.03 3.60
N LEU A 54 -1.32 11.67 3.03
CA LEU A 54 -1.11 10.43 2.30
C LEU A 54 0.00 9.63 2.99
N ASN A 55 -0.33 8.42 3.41
CA ASN A 55 0.59 7.53 4.09
C ASN A 55 0.82 6.29 3.24
N PHE A 56 2.07 5.83 3.15
CA PHE A 56 2.40 4.56 2.51
C PHE A 56 3.73 4.02 3.01
N LYS A 57 3.99 2.76 2.72
CA LYS A 57 5.24 2.10 3.06
C LYS A 57 6.03 1.82 1.78
N MET A 58 7.31 2.13 1.81
CA MET A 58 8.32 1.71 0.84
C MET A 58 9.20 0.64 1.47
N ASP A 59 9.99 -0.08 0.66
CA ASP A 59 10.96 -1.05 1.17
C ASP A 59 11.98 -0.39 2.10
N THR A 60 12.28 0.87 1.83
CA THR A 60 13.25 1.70 2.56
C THR A 60 12.66 2.45 3.75
N GLY A 61 11.35 2.36 4.03
CA GLY A 61 10.77 3.05 5.16
C GLY A 61 9.29 3.40 5.08
N PHE A 62 8.82 4.07 6.11
CA PHE A 62 7.45 4.60 6.20
C PHE A 62 7.43 6.06 5.76
N ILE A 63 6.50 6.39 4.89
CA ILE A 63 6.32 7.74 4.32
C ILE A 63 4.99 8.33 4.77
N ASN A 64 5.03 9.56 5.24
CA ASN A 64 3.85 10.39 5.43
C ASN A 64 4.03 11.70 4.66
N LEU A 65 3.12 11.98 3.76
CA LEU A 65 3.03 13.24 3.01
C LEU A 65 1.91 14.09 3.60
N THR A 66 2.21 15.35 3.83
CA THR A 66 1.25 16.41 4.15
C THR A 66 1.41 17.54 3.13
N PRO A 67 0.54 18.56 3.10
CA PRO A 67 0.62 19.60 2.08
C PRO A 67 2.00 20.27 1.94
N GLN A 68 2.70 20.45 3.04
CA GLN A 68 3.97 21.20 3.08
C GLN A 68 5.13 20.44 3.74
N GLU A 69 4.94 19.15 4.08
CA GLU A 69 5.97 18.38 4.74
C GLU A 69 6.00 16.92 4.28
N ILE A 70 7.19 16.36 4.26
CA ILE A 70 7.43 14.93 4.10
C ILE A 70 8.08 14.40 5.38
N HIS A 71 7.51 13.32 5.91
CA HIS A 71 8.12 12.55 6.99
C HIS A 71 8.56 11.20 6.45
N VAL A 72 9.84 10.91 6.61
CA VAL A 72 10.46 9.63 6.25
C VAL A 72 10.86 8.94 7.55
N GLY A 73 10.39 7.73 7.77
CA GLY A 73 10.72 6.94 8.96
C GLY A 73 11.33 5.59 8.61
N GLN A 74 12.04 4.99 9.56
CA GLN A 74 12.66 3.66 9.43
C GLN A 74 13.78 3.59 8.37
N VAL A 75 14.56 4.65 8.23
CA VAL A 75 15.79 4.66 7.41
C VAL A 75 17.03 4.55 8.31
N LEU A 76 18.13 4.05 7.77
CA LEU A 76 19.34 3.74 8.56
C LEU A 76 20.21 4.96 8.82
N CYS A 77 20.30 5.88 7.85
CA CYS A 77 21.15 7.06 7.94
C CYS A 77 20.50 8.25 7.21
N GLU A 78 21.11 9.42 7.35
CA GLU A 78 20.64 10.66 6.73
C GLU A 78 20.77 10.63 5.21
N GLU A 79 21.82 10.01 4.69
CA GLU A 79 22.03 9.83 3.25
C GLU A 79 20.91 8.99 2.62
N ASP A 80 20.42 7.97 3.31
CA ASP A 80 19.29 7.19 2.83
C ASP A 80 17.98 7.99 2.89
N ALA A 81 17.81 8.84 3.91
CA ALA A 81 16.68 9.75 3.97
C ALA A 81 16.67 10.74 2.79
N ILE A 82 17.84 11.29 2.42
CA ILE A 82 18.00 12.18 1.27
C ILE A 82 17.61 11.45 -0.03
N LYS A 83 18.13 10.24 -0.26
CA LYS A 83 17.75 9.45 -1.46
C LYS A 83 16.25 9.20 -1.55
N VAL A 84 15.61 8.89 -0.41
CA VAL A 84 14.16 8.72 -0.35
C VAL A 84 13.43 10.02 -0.66
N LEU A 85 13.87 11.15 -0.12
CA LEU A 85 13.28 12.45 -0.38
C LEU A 85 13.41 12.87 -1.84
N ASP A 86 14.57 12.66 -2.45
CA ASP A 86 14.81 12.93 -3.87
C ASP A 86 13.89 12.07 -4.75
N TYR A 87 13.80 10.78 -4.46
CA TYR A 87 12.86 9.89 -5.14
C TYR A 87 11.40 10.35 -4.99
N LEU A 88 11.00 10.80 -3.80
CA LEU A 88 9.64 11.30 -3.56
C LEU A 88 9.36 12.59 -4.32
N LYS A 89 10.35 13.49 -4.41
CA LYS A 89 10.25 14.71 -5.23
C LYS A 89 10.03 14.37 -6.70
N GLU A 90 10.76 13.41 -7.24
CA GLU A 90 10.58 12.93 -8.62
C GLU A 90 9.20 12.28 -8.81
N LEU A 91 8.81 11.39 -7.90
CA LEU A 91 7.51 10.71 -7.94
C LEU A 91 6.33 11.69 -7.91
N ILE A 92 6.39 12.71 -7.05
CA ILE A 92 5.38 13.76 -6.95
C ILE A 92 5.27 14.53 -8.27
N ASN A 93 6.40 14.95 -8.82
CA ASN A 93 6.43 15.73 -10.06
C ASN A 93 6.00 14.92 -11.28
N ASP A 94 6.49 13.69 -11.42
CA ASP A 94 6.12 12.78 -12.51
C ASP A 94 4.61 12.45 -12.47
N THR A 95 4.07 12.15 -11.28
CA THR A 95 2.64 11.92 -11.12
C THR A 95 1.82 13.14 -11.48
N TRP A 96 2.28 14.33 -11.10
CA TRP A 96 1.61 15.60 -11.43
C TRP A 96 1.63 15.91 -12.94
N GLU A 97 2.74 15.64 -13.61
CA GLU A 97 2.85 15.82 -15.06
C GLU A 97 1.91 14.89 -15.83
N ARG A 98 1.78 13.64 -15.35
CA ARG A 98 0.90 12.63 -15.96
C ARG A 98 -0.55 12.66 -15.45
N ARG A 99 -0.94 13.66 -14.63
CA ARG A 99 -2.26 13.69 -13.95
C ARG A 99 -3.44 13.57 -14.91
N GLU A 100 -3.33 14.09 -16.14
CA GLU A 100 -4.40 14.01 -17.14
C GLU A 100 -4.69 12.57 -17.60
N THR A 101 -3.72 11.67 -17.46
CA THR A 101 -3.86 10.25 -17.81
C THR A 101 -4.24 9.36 -16.61
N ILE A 102 -4.23 9.93 -15.41
CA ILE A 102 -4.51 9.21 -14.16
C ILE A 102 -5.90 9.61 -13.66
N MET A 103 -6.79 8.64 -13.48
CA MET A 103 -8.07 8.88 -12.82
C MET A 103 -7.84 9.09 -11.32
N PRO A 104 -8.07 10.29 -10.76
CA PRO A 104 -7.77 10.58 -9.36
C PRO A 104 -8.72 9.84 -8.42
N LEU A 105 -8.20 9.33 -7.30
CA LEU A 105 -8.97 8.67 -6.28
C LEU A 105 -9.00 9.53 -5.01
N TYR A 106 -10.10 10.26 -4.81
CA TYR A 106 -10.29 11.20 -3.70
C TYR A 106 -10.67 10.53 -2.38
N GLU A 107 -11.09 9.28 -2.41
CA GLU A 107 -11.47 8.54 -1.22
C GLU A 107 -10.31 7.69 -0.70
N ARG A 108 -10.38 7.36 0.59
CA ARG A 108 -9.49 6.36 1.16
C ARG A 108 -9.70 5.05 0.39
N LYS A 109 -8.64 4.45 -0.13
CA LYS A 109 -8.71 3.08 -0.64
C LYS A 109 -9.31 2.20 0.46
N GLY A 110 -10.43 1.56 0.13
CA GLY A 110 -11.02 0.60 1.05
C GLY A 110 -9.97 -0.47 1.34
N GLU A 111 -9.61 -0.65 2.59
CA GLU A 111 -8.94 -1.87 3.00
C GLU A 111 -9.87 -3.01 2.60
N VAL A 112 -9.45 -3.82 1.62
CA VAL A 112 -10.18 -5.04 1.28
C VAL A 112 -10.26 -5.86 2.56
N LYS A 113 -11.47 -6.03 3.09
CA LYS A 113 -11.71 -6.83 4.29
C LYS A 113 -12.08 -8.24 3.88
N ALA A 114 -11.85 -9.20 4.77
CA ALA A 114 -12.24 -10.59 4.51
C ALA A 114 -13.72 -10.72 4.09
N LYS A 115 -14.62 -9.90 4.66
CA LYS A 115 -16.02 -9.86 4.27
C LYS A 115 -16.24 -9.49 2.80
N ASP A 116 -15.47 -8.54 2.27
CA ASP A 116 -15.59 -8.08 0.89
C ASP A 116 -15.14 -9.17 -0.10
N ILE A 117 -14.15 -9.97 0.29
CA ILE A 117 -13.70 -11.16 -0.46
C ILE A 117 -14.77 -12.26 -0.41
N VAL A 118 -15.37 -12.50 0.76
CA VAL A 118 -16.40 -13.55 0.95
C VAL A 118 -17.63 -13.29 0.08
N GLU A 119 -17.97 -12.04 -0.22
CA GLU A 119 -19.11 -11.72 -1.09
C GLU A 119 -19.02 -12.38 -2.46
N PHE A 120 -17.82 -12.53 -2.99
CA PHE A 120 -17.51 -13.13 -4.29
C PHE A 120 -17.05 -14.60 -4.20
N LEU A 121 -17.03 -15.19 -3.00
CA LEU A 121 -16.73 -16.62 -2.83
C LEU A 121 -18.02 -17.45 -2.94
N PRO A 122 -17.93 -18.72 -3.36
CA PRO A 122 -19.08 -19.62 -3.52
C PRO A 122 -19.94 -19.84 -2.27
N LYS A 123 -19.43 -19.51 -1.08
CA LYS A 123 -20.10 -19.64 0.22
C LYS A 123 -20.60 -21.05 0.53
N THR A 124 -19.98 -22.05 -0.08
CA THR A 124 -20.36 -23.46 0.06
C THR A 124 -19.71 -24.15 1.26
N ASP A 125 -18.66 -23.51 1.82
CA ASP A 125 -17.84 -24.08 2.90
C ASP A 125 -17.41 -25.53 2.65
N CYS A 126 -17.13 -25.86 1.36
CA CYS A 126 -16.87 -27.21 0.85
C CYS A 126 -15.59 -27.86 1.43
N ARG A 127 -14.69 -27.05 2.00
CA ARG A 127 -13.39 -27.46 2.57
C ARG A 127 -12.37 -28.00 1.56
N ASP A 128 -12.67 -28.01 0.26
CA ASP A 128 -11.76 -28.52 -0.78
C ASP A 128 -10.43 -27.76 -0.83
N CYS A 129 -10.44 -26.48 -0.39
CA CYS A 129 -9.23 -25.67 -0.25
C CYS A 129 -8.41 -25.96 1.01
N GLY A 130 -8.85 -26.93 1.83
CA GLY A 130 -8.22 -27.31 3.11
C GLY A 130 -8.54 -26.38 4.29
N LEU A 131 -9.48 -25.43 4.12
CA LEU A 131 -9.91 -24.51 5.17
C LEU A 131 -11.37 -24.75 5.58
N PRO A 132 -11.73 -24.51 6.85
CA PRO A 132 -13.04 -24.89 7.37
C PRO A 132 -14.21 -24.09 6.77
N THR A 133 -13.96 -22.85 6.35
CA THR A 133 -15.00 -21.95 5.80
C THR A 133 -14.45 -21.08 4.68
N CYS A 134 -15.33 -20.55 3.83
CA CYS A 134 -14.97 -19.55 2.82
C CYS A 134 -14.47 -18.25 3.47
N PHE A 135 -14.93 -17.92 4.69
CA PHE A 135 -14.38 -16.79 5.44
C PHE A 135 -12.93 -17.03 5.86
N ALA A 136 -12.59 -18.23 6.33
CA ALA A 136 -11.20 -18.59 6.61
C ALA A 136 -10.31 -18.54 5.37
N PHE A 137 -10.85 -18.90 4.19
CA PHE A 137 -10.17 -18.76 2.91
C PHE A 137 -9.91 -17.30 2.57
N ALA A 138 -10.90 -16.40 2.73
CA ALA A 138 -10.74 -14.97 2.52
C ALA A 138 -9.64 -14.36 3.42
N VAL A 139 -9.62 -14.74 4.70
CA VAL A 139 -8.55 -14.31 5.63
C VAL A 139 -7.18 -14.83 5.20
N ALA A 140 -7.10 -16.08 4.75
CA ALA A 140 -5.86 -16.68 4.25
C ALA A 140 -5.38 -15.99 2.95
N MET A 141 -6.30 -15.58 2.06
CA MET A 141 -5.98 -14.77 0.89
C MET A 141 -5.38 -13.42 1.28
N MET A 142 -5.98 -12.71 2.24
CA MET A 142 -5.46 -11.43 2.74
C MET A 142 -4.06 -11.55 3.32
N ARG A 143 -3.74 -12.71 3.93
CA ARG A 143 -2.41 -13.01 4.47
C ARG A 143 -1.42 -13.53 3.43
N GLY A 144 -1.84 -13.67 2.17
CA GLY A 144 -1.01 -14.23 1.10
C GLY A 144 -0.73 -15.74 1.22
N GLN A 145 -1.47 -16.44 2.08
CA GLN A 145 -1.34 -17.90 2.31
C GLN A 145 -2.13 -18.72 1.29
N LYS A 146 -3.13 -18.13 0.66
CA LYS A 146 -3.99 -18.73 -0.37
C LYS A 146 -4.19 -17.76 -1.52
N CYS A 147 -4.50 -18.29 -2.71
CA CYS A 147 -4.82 -17.51 -3.88
C CYS A 147 -6.06 -18.06 -4.61
N LEU A 148 -6.57 -17.31 -5.58
CA LEU A 148 -7.82 -17.66 -6.28
C LEU A 148 -7.83 -19.07 -6.88
N LYS A 149 -6.67 -19.55 -7.35
CA LYS A 149 -6.51 -20.90 -7.92
C LYS A 149 -6.64 -22.02 -6.88
N ASP A 150 -6.47 -21.71 -5.59
CA ASP A 150 -6.56 -22.70 -4.52
C ASP A 150 -8.02 -23.00 -4.11
N CYS A 151 -9.00 -22.26 -4.66
CA CYS A 151 -10.41 -22.54 -4.50
C CYS A 151 -10.95 -23.29 -5.73
N SER A 152 -11.15 -24.61 -5.61
CA SER A 152 -11.67 -25.46 -6.69
C SER A 152 -13.05 -25.02 -7.17
N ALA A 153 -13.91 -24.58 -6.25
CA ALA A 153 -15.26 -24.11 -6.56
C ALA A 153 -15.28 -22.86 -7.45
N LEU A 154 -14.32 -21.92 -7.29
CA LEU A 154 -14.16 -20.76 -8.18
C LEU A 154 -13.69 -21.13 -9.61
N GLY A 155 -13.31 -22.37 -9.82
CA GLY A 155 -12.97 -22.90 -11.16
C GLY A 155 -14.20 -23.25 -12.00
N LYS A 156 -15.39 -23.33 -11.42
CA LYS A 156 -16.63 -23.66 -12.12
C LYS A 156 -17.12 -22.49 -12.97
N PRO A 157 -17.76 -22.75 -14.12
CA PRO A 157 -18.24 -21.70 -15.03
C PRO A 157 -19.21 -20.71 -14.37
N GLU A 158 -20.03 -21.17 -13.44
CA GLU A 158 -21.04 -20.38 -12.70
C GLU A 158 -20.42 -19.24 -11.87
N PHE A 159 -19.14 -19.36 -11.46
CA PHE A 159 -18.41 -18.36 -10.67
C PHE A 159 -17.38 -17.58 -11.51
N ALA A 160 -17.48 -17.60 -12.84
CA ALA A 160 -16.51 -16.94 -13.70
C ALA A 160 -16.46 -15.41 -13.51
N GLU A 161 -17.62 -14.78 -13.31
CA GLU A 161 -17.70 -13.33 -13.05
C GLU A 161 -17.20 -12.96 -11.65
N ASP A 162 -17.56 -13.75 -10.63
CA ASP A 162 -17.07 -13.57 -9.27
C ASP A 162 -15.55 -13.70 -9.19
N LYS A 163 -14.99 -14.67 -9.92
CA LYS A 163 -13.54 -14.84 -10.04
C LYS A 163 -12.86 -13.63 -10.68
N LYS A 164 -13.47 -13.03 -11.73
CA LYS A 164 -12.96 -11.79 -12.34
C LYS A 164 -13.05 -10.61 -11.40
N ALA A 165 -14.15 -10.47 -10.65
CA ALA A 165 -14.33 -9.43 -9.67
C ALA A 165 -13.30 -9.54 -8.53
N LEU A 166 -13.08 -10.76 -8.00
CA LEU A 166 -12.05 -11.04 -7.01
C LEU A 166 -10.63 -10.76 -7.53
N ALA A 167 -10.35 -11.07 -8.79
CA ALA A 167 -9.05 -10.78 -9.40
C ALA A 167 -8.79 -9.25 -9.51
N ARG A 168 -9.83 -8.43 -9.64
CA ARG A 168 -9.73 -6.96 -9.61
C ARG A 168 -9.59 -6.42 -8.19
N LEU A 169 -10.31 -7.02 -7.24
CA LEU A 169 -10.31 -6.62 -5.83
C LEU A 169 -8.98 -6.98 -5.14
N ALA A 170 -8.43 -8.14 -5.48
CA ALA A 170 -7.19 -8.69 -4.94
C ALA A 170 -6.29 -9.20 -6.07
N PRO A 171 -5.70 -8.31 -6.89
CA PRO A 171 -5.02 -8.66 -8.14
C PRO A 171 -3.76 -9.50 -7.97
N ASP A 172 -3.19 -9.58 -6.77
CA ASP A 172 -1.97 -10.35 -6.52
C ASP A 172 -2.07 -11.21 -5.27
N CYS A 173 -1.88 -12.50 -5.46
CA CYS A 173 -1.57 -13.45 -4.38
C CYS A 173 -0.20 -13.16 -3.70
N ARG A 174 0.38 -12.00 -3.90
CA ARG A 174 1.69 -11.58 -3.40
C ARG A 174 1.61 -10.66 -2.17
N PHE A 175 0.67 -10.93 -1.25
CA PHE A 175 0.78 -10.36 0.09
C PHE A 175 1.71 -11.18 1.00
N ALA A 176 2.49 -12.10 0.43
CA ALA A 176 3.53 -12.80 1.15
C ALA A 176 4.75 -11.90 1.33
N GLY A 177 4.74 -11.07 2.36
CA GLY A 177 5.98 -10.66 2.99
C GLY A 177 6.73 -11.92 3.41
N SER A 178 7.81 -12.25 2.70
CA SER A 178 8.73 -13.33 3.04
C SER A 178 9.43 -13.02 4.37
N SER A 179 8.80 -13.33 5.49
CA SER A 179 9.54 -13.64 6.71
C SER A 179 9.77 -15.16 6.74
N LYS A 180 10.74 -15.63 5.98
CA LYS A 180 11.41 -16.87 6.30
C LYS A 180 12.21 -16.65 7.58
N VAL A 181 11.58 -16.86 8.72
CA VAL A 181 12.30 -17.23 9.93
C VAL A 181 12.83 -18.63 9.67
N LYS A 182 14.09 -18.74 9.31
CA LYS A 182 14.85 -19.97 9.44
C LYS A 182 15.04 -20.20 10.95
N SER A 183 14.27 -21.11 11.49
CA SER A 183 14.67 -21.85 12.70
C SER A 183 15.70 -22.86 12.26
N GLU A 184 16.96 -22.59 12.50
CA GLU A 184 18.00 -23.61 12.61
C GLU A 184 18.44 -23.67 14.06
N HIS A 185 18.51 -24.89 14.51
CA HIS A 185 18.93 -25.43 15.82
C HIS A 185 20.24 -24.84 16.34
#